data_23b051fc2a46cbb8859528b90901d876
#
_entry.id   23b051fc2a46cbb8859528b90901d876
#
_cell.length_a   1.000
_cell.length_b   1.000
_cell.length_c   1.000
_cell.angle_alpha   90.00
_cell.angle_beta   90.00
_cell.angle_gamma   90.00
#
_symmetry.space_group_name_H-M   'P 1'
#
loop_
_entity.id
_entity.type
_entity.pdbx_description
1 polymer ?
#
loop_
_entity_poly.entity_id
_entity_poly.type
_entity_poly.pdbx_seq_one_letter_code
_entity_poly.pdbx_strand_id
1 'polypeptide(L)'
;MSELRDLVIDAHGGIARWNKVKTVDGDMSITGGLWARKGWPDALKDVHVTAAAEKQWISYRPFIGEGMRTSCTPDHTIIETLDGKPVKDRRNPRAAFDGHTVETPWDDLHLAYFSGYAMWNYLNTPFIFALPGFQTEEIEPWDENGEKRRRLKVAFPDHIATHCPEQIFHVNDEGLICRVDYSAPVAGGAPTAHYLDDHKDFSGIKMATRRRALRRKADGTAIPDPVFVAIDIAEIRFS
;
A
#
# COMPACT_ATOMS: atom_id res chain seq x y z
N MET A 1 9.94 -19.14 11.37
CA MET A 1 10.01 -18.13 10.27
C MET A 1 9.74 -18.89 8.99
N SER A 2 8.95 -18.36 8.07
CA SER A 2 8.58 -19.05 6.83
C SER A 2 9.71 -18.93 5.81
N GLU A 3 10.13 -20.06 5.22
CA GLU A 3 11.12 -20.09 4.14
C GLU A 3 10.70 -19.21 2.95
N LEU A 4 9.38 -19.18 2.65
CA LEU A 4 8.84 -18.34 1.58
C LEU A 4 8.99 -16.85 1.88
N ARG A 5 8.86 -16.41 3.15
CA ARG A 5 9.10 -15.01 3.54
C ARG A 5 10.52 -14.58 3.20
N ASP A 6 11.49 -15.41 3.58
CA ASP A 6 12.91 -15.08 3.39
C ASP A 6 13.25 -15.07 1.90
N LEU A 7 12.74 -16.02 1.13
CA LEU A 7 12.86 -16.04 -0.33
C LEU A 7 12.29 -14.77 -0.97
N VAL A 8 11.11 -14.32 -0.54
CA VAL A 8 10.46 -13.10 -1.07
C VAL A 8 11.31 -11.86 -0.75
N ILE A 9 11.79 -11.72 0.49
CA ILE A 9 12.65 -10.59 0.88
C ILE A 9 13.93 -10.58 0.04
N ASP A 10 14.56 -11.73 -0.15
CA ASP A 10 15.80 -11.86 -0.94
C ASP A 10 15.57 -11.52 -2.41
N ALA A 11 14.47 -12.00 -2.99
CA ALA A 11 14.12 -11.72 -4.39
C ALA A 11 13.87 -10.21 -4.65
N HIS A 12 13.42 -9.47 -3.63
CA HIS A 12 13.22 -8.01 -3.72
C HIS A 12 14.48 -7.19 -3.41
N GLY A 13 15.63 -7.83 -3.09
CA GLY A 13 16.91 -7.13 -2.88
C GLY A 13 17.58 -7.39 -1.54
N GLY A 14 16.92 -8.13 -0.64
CA GLY A 14 17.45 -8.60 0.63
C GLY A 14 17.41 -7.58 1.77
N ILE A 15 17.25 -8.10 2.99
CA ILE A 15 17.12 -7.28 4.19
C ILE A 15 18.37 -6.46 4.51
N ALA A 16 19.56 -6.98 4.17
CA ALA A 16 20.82 -6.28 4.43
C ALA A 16 20.96 -4.97 3.61
N ARG A 17 20.37 -4.93 2.41
CA ARG A 17 20.28 -3.72 1.58
C ARG A 17 19.22 -2.79 2.13
N TRP A 18 18.03 -3.32 2.43
CA TRP A 18 16.92 -2.55 2.98
C TRP A 18 17.27 -1.82 4.29
N ASN A 19 18.03 -2.46 5.18
CA ASN A 19 18.45 -1.87 6.46
C ASN A 19 19.32 -0.62 6.32
N LYS A 20 19.76 -0.27 5.11
CA LYS A 20 20.49 0.97 4.81
C LYS A 20 19.56 2.08 4.32
N VAL A 21 18.33 1.75 3.99
CA VAL A 21 17.32 2.69 3.50
C VAL A 21 16.68 3.40 4.67
N LYS A 22 16.63 4.72 4.61
CA LYS A 22 15.95 5.57 5.59
C LYS A 22 14.65 6.13 5.03
N THR A 23 14.66 6.52 3.76
CA THR A 23 13.49 7.01 3.05
C THR A 23 13.34 6.39 1.68
N VAL A 24 12.09 6.26 1.27
CA VAL A 24 11.67 5.88 -0.08
C VAL A 24 10.96 7.09 -0.68
N ASP A 25 11.53 7.66 -1.73
CA ASP A 25 10.94 8.73 -2.50
C ASP A 25 10.43 8.20 -3.83
N GLY A 26 9.24 8.61 -4.26
CA GLY A 26 8.65 8.14 -5.50
C GLY A 26 7.77 9.18 -6.18
N ASP A 27 7.86 9.25 -7.51
CA ASP A 27 6.97 10.05 -8.34
C ASP A 27 5.94 9.09 -8.98
N MET A 28 4.65 9.33 -8.76
CA MET A 28 3.60 8.39 -9.14
C MET A 28 2.27 9.04 -9.39
N SER A 29 1.42 8.34 -10.14
CA SER A 29 0.03 8.71 -10.37
C SER A 29 -0.89 7.65 -9.76
N ILE A 30 -1.80 8.06 -8.88
CA ILE A 30 -2.74 7.18 -8.20
C ILE A 30 -4.16 7.58 -8.62
N THR A 31 -4.79 6.70 -9.40
CA THR A 31 -6.10 6.91 -10.03
C THR A 31 -7.05 5.74 -9.73
N GLY A 32 -8.22 5.72 -10.36
CA GLY A 32 -9.21 4.64 -10.25
C GLY A 32 -10.54 5.08 -9.67
N GLY A 33 -11.53 4.21 -9.78
CA GLY A 33 -12.92 4.53 -9.46
C GLY A 33 -13.23 4.79 -7.98
N LEU A 34 -12.36 4.34 -7.07
CA LEU A 34 -12.54 4.57 -5.63
C LEU A 34 -12.52 6.07 -5.31
N TRP A 35 -11.59 6.80 -5.89
CA TRP A 35 -11.39 8.22 -5.56
C TRP A 35 -12.59 9.06 -5.97
N ALA A 36 -13.12 8.88 -7.18
CA ALA A 36 -14.34 9.55 -7.63
C ALA A 36 -15.53 9.22 -6.72
N ARG A 37 -15.70 7.95 -6.34
CA ARG A 37 -16.78 7.52 -5.42
C ARG A 37 -16.67 8.17 -4.05
N LYS A 38 -15.44 8.43 -3.58
CA LYS A 38 -15.17 9.07 -2.30
C LYS A 38 -15.18 10.61 -2.36
N GLY A 39 -15.44 11.20 -3.55
CA GLY A 39 -15.50 12.64 -3.76
C GLY A 39 -14.18 13.31 -4.15
N TRP A 40 -13.16 12.53 -4.49
CA TRP A 40 -11.80 13.01 -4.74
C TRP A 40 -11.24 12.53 -6.10
N PRO A 41 -11.92 12.74 -7.23
CA PRO A 41 -11.38 12.36 -8.53
C PRO A 41 -10.04 13.08 -8.76
N ASP A 42 -9.06 12.34 -9.24
CA ASP A 42 -7.72 12.84 -9.62
C ASP A 42 -6.89 13.53 -8.50
N ALA A 43 -7.35 13.50 -7.24
CA ALA A 43 -6.67 14.18 -6.13
C ALA A 43 -5.25 13.67 -5.83
N LEU A 44 -4.92 12.45 -6.27
CA LEU A 44 -3.61 11.81 -6.07
C LEU A 44 -2.91 11.52 -7.41
N LYS A 45 -3.33 12.21 -8.47
CA LYS A 45 -2.67 12.13 -9.76
C LYS A 45 -1.40 12.97 -9.75
N ASP A 46 -0.30 12.39 -10.27
CA ASP A 46 1.00 13.05 -10.42
C ASP A 46 1.54 13.67 -9.10
N VAL A 47 1.64 12.82 -8.09
CA VAL A 47 2.13 13.18 -6.76
C VAL A 47 3.55 12.67 -6.52
N HIS A 48 4.31 13.42 -5.73
CA HIS A 48 5.53 12.96 -5.10
C HIS A 48 5.23 12.41 -3.71
N VAL A 49 5.76 11.23 -3.41
CA VAL A 49 5.59 10.54 -2.13
C VAL A 49 6.93 10.35 -1.47
N THR A 50 7.02 10.67 -0.18
CA THR A 50 8.17 10.34 0.67
C THR A 50 7.69 9.47 1.82
N ALA A 51 8.24 8.26 1.97
CA ALA A 51 7.93 7.32 3.04
C ALA A 51 9.18 6.98 3.85
N ALA A 52 9.07 6.91 5.17
CA ALA A 52 10.17 6.42 6.00
C ALA A 52 10.20 4.89 6.00
N ALA A 53 11.40 4.30 5.98
CA ALA A 53 11.59 2.85 6.03
C ALA A 53 11.53 2.29 7.46
N GLU A 54 11.99 3.05 8.44
CA GLU A 54 12.14 2.59 9.83
C GLU A 54 10.87 2.72 10.69
N LYS A 55 9.93 3.57 10.26
CA LYS A 55 8.68 3.86 10.99
C LYS A 55 7.56 4.15 10.03
N GLN A 56 6.33 3.89 10.43
CA GLN A 56 5.16 4.21 9.60
C GLN A 56 4.92 5.72 9.59
N TRP A 57 5.56 6.38 8.64
CA TRP A 57 5.38 7.78 8.30
C TRP A 57 5.46 7.98 6.79
N ILE A 58 4.57 8.80 6.25
CA ILE A 58 4.50 9.09 4.81
C ILE A 58 3.96 10.50 4.57
N SER A 59 4.42 11.11 3.47
CA SER A 59 4.00 12.42 3.00
C SER A 59 3.71 12.39 1.50
N TYR A 60 2.68 13.10 1.07
CA TYR A 60 2.33 13.37 -0.33
C TYR A 60 2.48 14.85 -0.63
N ARG A 61 3.01 15.19 -1.79
CA ARG A 61 3.06 16.55 -2.34
C ARG A 61 2.95 16.57 -3.86
N PRO A 62 2.16 17.49 -4.51
CA PRO A 62 1.15 18.30 -3.82
C PRO A 62 0.03 17.43 -3.25
N PHE A 63 -0.71 17.93 -2.27
CA PHE A 63 -1.88 17.24 -1.74
C PHE A 63 -3.08 18.18 -1.76
N ILE A 64 -4.10 17.87 -2.58
CA ILE A 64 -5.34 18.64 -2.79
C ILE A 64 -5.16 20.14 -3.11
N GLY A 65 -3.96 20.58 -3.38
CA GLY A 65 -3.64 21.96 -3.74
C GLY A 65 -2.14 22.19 -3.80
N GLU A 66 -1.73 23.10 -4.68
CA GLU A 66 -0.34 23.53 -4.75
C GLU A 66 0.10 24.12 -3.39
N GLY A 67 1.34 23.83 -3.00
CA GLY A 67 1.88 24.33 -1.73
C GLY A 67 1.46 23.55 -0.48
N MET A 68 0.68 22.48 -0.63
CA MET A 68 0.23 21.62 0.47
C MET A 68 0.90 20.26 0.42
N ARG A 69 1.13 19.67 1.61
CA ARG A 69 1.58 18.29 1.78
C ARG A 69 0.87 17.60 2.94
N THR A 70 0.95 16.29 2.99
CA THR A 70 0.52 15.52 4.15
C THR A 70 1.68 15.13 5.05
N SER A 71 1.39 14.83 6.31
CA SER A 71 2.26 14.09 7.22
C SER A 71 1.40 13.08 7.96
N CYS A 72 1.56 11.79 7.63
CA CYS A 72 0.68 10.72 8.11
C CYS A 72 1.47 9.68 8.89
N THR A 73 0.97 9.38 10.09
CA THR A 73 1.36 8.24 10.93
C THR A 73 0.12 7.41 11.26
N PRO A 74 0.23 6.24 11.91
CA PRO A 74 -0.94 5.47 12.36
C PRO A 74 -1.91 6.28 13.22
N ASP A 75 -1.39 7.16 14.07
CA ASP A 75 -2.15 7.86 15.11
C ASP A 75 -2.47 9.31 14.78
N HIS A 76 -1.84 9.89 13.76
CA HIS A 76 -2.00 11.30 13.44
C HIS A 76 -1.84 11.57 11.95
N THR A 77 -2.81 12.23 11.38
CA THR A 77 -2.80 12.73 10.00
C THR A 77 -2.87 14.24 9.99
N ILE A 78 -1.95 14.87 9.28
CA ILE A 78 -1.82 16.33 9.17
C ILE A 78 -1.82 16.72 7.69
N ILE A 79 -2.52 17.77 7.34
CA ILE A 79 -2.37 18.52 6.11
C ILE A 79 -1.69 19.82 6.48
N GLU A 80 -0.55 20.11 5.87
CA GLU A 80 0.30 21.25 6.20
C GLU A 80 0.83 21.93 4.94
N THR A 81 1.28 23.15 5.07
CA THR A 81 2.01 23.86 4.02
C THR A 81 3.40 23.25 3.80
N LEU A 82 4.08 23.55 2.70
CA LEU A 82 5.40 22.98 2.41
C LEU A 82 6.48 23.39 3.44
N ASP A 83 6.29 24.52 4.14
CA ASP A 83 7.15 24.96 5.25
C ASP A 83 6.78 24.32 6.60
N GLY A 84 5.81 23.40 6.61
CA GLY A 84 5.45 22.60 7.78
C GLY A 84 4.45 23.24 8.73
N LYS A 85 3.73 24.31 8.32
CA LYS A 85 2.66 24.90 9.13
C LYS A 85 1.38 24.08 9.01
N PRO A 86 0.86 23.47 10.09
CA PRO A 86 -0.38 22.72 10.08
C PRO A 86 -1.58 23.58 9.64
N VAL A 87 -2.39 23.02 8.74
CA VAL A 87 -3.65 23.64 8.27
C VAL A 87 -4.85 22.87 8.81
N LYS A 88 -4.75 21.53 8.79
CA LYS A 88 -5.75 20.63 9.36
C LYS A 88 -5.03 19.42 9.94
N ASP A 89 -5.59 18.85 11.01
CA ASP A 89 -5.10 17.60 11.55
C ASP A 89 -6.20 16.74 12.17
N ARG A 90 -5.89 15.45 12.32
CA ARG A 90 -6.77 14.49 12.99
C ARG A 90 -5.94 13.46 13.74
N ARG A 91 -6.14 13.40 15.05
CA ARG A 91 -5.65 12.32 15.90
C ARG A 91 -6.58 11.12 15.83
N ASN A 92 -6.02 9.91 16.02
CA ASN A 92 -6.75 8.64 15.88
C ASN A 92 -7.59 8.59 14.58
N PRO A 93 -6.95 8.81 13.43
CA PRO A 93 -7.66 9.03 12.16
C PRO A 93 -8.47 7.81 11.71
N ARG A 94 -8.11 6.59 12.16
CA ARG A 94 -8.84 5.37 11.81
C ARG A 94 -10.26 5.36 12.39
N ALA A 95 -10.47 5.86 13.60
CA ALA A 95 -11.78 5.92 14.23
C ALA A 95 -12.78 6.82 13.48
N ALA A 96 -12.30 7.77 12.69
CA ALA A 96 -13.16 8.63 11.88
C ALA A 96 -13.88 7.89 10.74
N PHE A 97 -13.52 6.64 10.47
CA PHE A 97 -14.21 5.78 9.50
C PHE A 97 -15.30 4.91 10.13
N ASP A 98 -15.55 5.00 11.43
CA ASP A 98 -16.59 4.21 12.09
C ASP A 98 -17.96 4.53 11.49
N GLY A 99 -18.69 3.46 11.10
CA GLY A 99 -19.98 3.58 10.42
C GLY A 99 -19.89 3.92 8.91
N HIS A 100 -18.70 4.09 8.34
CA HIS A 100 -18.56 4.32 6.90
C HIS A 100 -18.95 3.09 6.08
N THR A 101 -19.62 3.35 4.98
CA THR A 101 -19.94 2.36 3.94
C THR A 101 -19.15 2.65 2.67
N VAL A 102 -19.32 1.82 1.66
CA VAL A 102 -18.72 2.06 0.33
C VAL A 102 -19.16 3.41 -0.27
N GLU A 103 -20.37 3.86 0.04
CA GLU A 103 -20.96 5.11 -0.50
C GLU A 103 -20.65 6.35 0.34
N THR A 104 -20.12 6.20 1.56
CA THR A 104 -19.81 7.35 2.42
C THR A 104 -18.69 8.18 1.80
N PRO A 105 -18.90 9.47 1.49
CA PRO A 105 -17.84 10.33 0.97
C PRO A 105 -16.78 10.58 2.04
N TRP A 106 -15.57 10.90 1.60
CA TRP A 106 -14.45 11.21 2.48
C TRP A 106 -14.19 12.72 2.53
N ASP A 107 -13.75 13.20 3.66
CA ASP A 107 -13.06 14.48 3.73
C ASP A 107 -11.57 14.31 3.36
N ASP A 108 -10.83 15.41 3.32
CA ASP A 108 -9.42 15.45 2.96
C ASP A 108 -8.52 14.66 3.92
N LEU A 109 -8.86 14.64 5.22
CA LEU A 109 -8.09 13.86 6.22
C LEU A 109 -8.37 12.35 6.12
N HIS A 110 -9.57 11.93 5.71
CA HIS A 110 -9.84 10.53 5.36
C HIS A 110 -9.00 10.11 4.15
N LEU A 111 -8.99 10.94 3.09
CA LEU A 111 -8.18 10.68 1.89
C LEU A 111 -6.70 10.55 2.25
N ALA A 112 -6.15 11.49 3.03
CA ALA A 112 -4.75 11.51 3.46
C ALA A 112 -4.38 10.27 4.27
N TYR A 113 -5.22 9.88 5.24
CA TYR A 113 -4.97 8.71 6.08
C TYR A 113 -4.99 7.40 5.29
N PHE A 114 -6.07 7.19 4.51
CA PHE A 114 -6.23 5.95 3.74
C PHE A 114 -5.10 5.77 2.72
N SER A 115 -4.85 6.77 1.89
CA SER A 115 -3.77 6.72 0.91
C SER A 115 -2.41 6.58 1.59
N GLY A 116 -2.22 7.28 2.72
CA GLY A 116 -0.98 7.27 3.47
C GLY A 116 -0.60 5.89 3.99
N TYR A 117 -1.45 5.25 4.81
CA TYR A 117 -1.10 3.95 5.34
C TYR A 117 -0.97 2.88 4.24
N ALA A 118 -1.82 2.94 3.22
CA ALA A 118 -1.79 1.99 2.13
C ALA A 118 -0.47 2.06 1.36
N MET A 119 -0.09 3.26 0.92
CA MET A 119 1.14 3.44 0.15
C MET A 119 2.39 3.18 0.98
N TRP A 120 2.40 3.54 2.27
CA TRP A 120 3.51 3.19 3.15
C TRP A 120 3.72 1.66 3.19
N ASN A 121 2.64 0.89 3.38
CA ASN A 121 2.72 -0.56 3.33
C ASN A 121 3.25 -1.05 1.98
N TYR A 122 2.78 -0.48 0.87
CA TYR A 122 3.18 -0.92 -0.48
C TYR A 122 4.65 -0.65 -0.79
N LEU A 123 5.19 0.48 -0.33
CA LEU A 123 6.58 0.87 -0.55
C LEU A 123 7.56 0.14 0.38
N ASN A 124 7.10 -0.37 1.52
CA ASN A 124 7.93 -1.07 2.50
C ASN A 124 7.81 -2.60 2.43
N THR A 125 6.81 -3.13 1.70
CA THR A 125 6.65 -4.58 1.46
C THR A 125 7.68 -5.05 0.41
N PRO A 126 8.36 -6.22 0.64
CA PRO A 126 8.14 -7.20 1.70
C PRO A 126 8.99 -7.01 2.98
N PHE A 127 9.83 -6.01 3.04
CA PHE A 127 10.83 -5.86 4.09
C PHE A 127 10.23 -5.70 5.49
N ILE A 128 9.04 -5.11 5.60
CA ILE A 128 8.30 -5.01 6.87
C ILE A 128 7.96 -6.38 7.49
N PHE A 129 7.92 -7.46 6.70
CA PHE A 129 7.65 -8.81 7.22
C PHE A 129 8.76 -9.32 8.14
N ALA A 130 9.94 -8.70 8.12
CA ALA A 130 11.04 -8.99 9.04
C ALA A 130 10.96 -8.20 10.35
N LEU A 131 10.06 -7.21 10.47
CA LEU A 131 9.90 -6.42 11.68
C LEU A 131 9.24 -7.24 12.81
N PRO A 132 9.52 -6.90 14.08
CA PRO A 132 8.88 -7.55 15.23
C PRO A 132 7.35 -7.47 15.17
N GLY A 133 6.68 -8.58 15.54
CA GLY A 133 5.23 -8.68 15.61
C GLY A 133 4.55 -9.18 14.34
N PHE A 134 5.21 -9.14 13.17
CA PHE A 134 4.68 -9.79 11.98
C PHE A 134 4.76 -11.32 12.10
N GLN A 135 3.68 -12.00 11.71
CA GLN A 135 3.64 -13.46 11.60
C GLN A 135 3.42 -13.85 10.15
N THR A 136 4.14 -14.86 9.70
CA THR A 136 4.08 -15.32 8.31
C THR A 136 3.93 -16.83 8.25
N GLU A 137 3.04 -17.30 7.38
CA GLU A 137 2.75 -18.70 7.14
C GLU A 137 2.61 -18.96 5.65
N GLU A 138 3.34 -19.92 5.11
CA GLU A 138 3.09 -20.40 3.76
C GLU A 138 1.84 -21.27 3.77
N ILE A 139 0.88 -20.96 2.90
CA ILE A 139 -0.39 -21.67 2.77
C ILE A 139 -0.49 -22.35 1.40
N GLU A 140 -1.53 -23.18 1.19
CA GLU A 140 -1.76 -23.88 -0.05
C GLU A 140 -1.61 -22.96 -1.27
N PRO A 141 -0.90 -23.42 -2.32
CA PRO A 141 -0.69 -22.60 -3.52
C PRO A 141 -2.00 -22.33 -4.24
N TRP A 142 -2.01 -21.30 -5.06
CA TRP A 142 -3.14 -20.88 -5.87
C TRP A 142 -2.81 -21.01 -7.35
N ASP A 143 -3.71 -21.62 -8.12
CA ASP A 143 -3.62 -21.63 -9.58
C ASP A 143 -4.43 -20.45 -10.15
N GLU A 144 -3.78 -19.59 -10.88
CA GLU A 144 -4.39 -18.46 -11.55
C GLU A 144 -4.05 -18.52 -13.04
N ASN A 145 -5.04 -18.89 -13.86
CA ASN A 145 -4.90 -19.01 -15.32
C ASN A 145 -3.79 -19.99 -15.77
N GLY A 146 -3.58 -21.08 -15.04
CA GLY A 146 -2.55 -22.08 -15.33
C GLY A 146 -1.18 -21.74 -14.74
N GLU A 147 -1.05 -20.64 -14.01
CA GLU A 147 0.16 -20.28 -13.29
C GLU A 147 0.01 -20.56 -11.80
N LYS A 148 0.83 -21.49 -11.29
CA LYS A 148 0.81 -21.85 -9.88
C LYS A 148 1.59 -20.83 -9.06
N ARG A 149 0.92 -20.15 -8.14
CA ARG A 149 1.49 -19.14 -7.25
C ARG A 149 1.66 -19.70 -5.84
N ARG A 150 2.86 -19.58 -5.26
CA ARG A 150 3.04 -19.79 -3.81
C ARG A 150 2.34 -18.67 -3.06
N ARG A 151 1.82 -18.95 -1.86
CA ARG A 151 1.08 -17.93 -1.10
C ARG A 151 1.63 -17.81 0.30
N LEU A 152 1.87 -16.56 0.71
CA LEU A 152 2.30 -16.18 2.03
C LEU A 152 1.14 -15.45 2.73
N LYS A 153 0.58 -16.04 3.77
CA LYS A 153 -0.34 -15.37 4.68
C LYS A 153 0.50 -14.56 5.68
N VAL A 154 0.17 -13.28 5.82
CA VAL A 154 0.87 -12.35 6.71
C VAL A 154 -0.12 -11.74 7.68
N ALA A 155 0.14 -11.91 8.99
CA ALA A 155 -0.56 -11.19 10.05
C ALA A 155 0.26 -9.96 10.47
N PHE A 156 -0.40 -8.81 10.42
CA PHE A 156 0.17 -7.51 10.75
C PHE A 156 -0.04 -7.22 12.23
N PRO A 157 0.97 -6.69 12.94
CA PRO A 157 0.80 -6.28 14.32
C PRO A 157 -0.09 -5.02 14.45
N ASP A 158 -0.78 -4.89 15.58
CA ASP A 158 -1.79 -3.84 15.80
C ASP A 158 -1.25 -2.40 15.67
N HIS A 159 0.05 -2.20 15.90
CA HIS A 159 0.67 -0.88 15.81
C HIS A 159 0.95 -0.43 14.36
N ILE A 160 0.76 -1.32 13.38
CA ILE A 160 0.90 -1.00 11.96
C ILE A 160 -0.48 -0.77 11.36
N ALA A 161 -0.76 0.45 10.94
CA ALA A 161 -1.96 0.77 10.20
C ALA A 161 -1.91 0.08 8.82
N THR A 162 -2.94 -0.71 8.54
CA THR A 162 -3.05 -1.50 7.31
C THR A 162 -4.51 -1.69 6.91
N HIS A 163 -4.78 -2.29 5.75
CA HIS A 163 -6.14 -2.55 5.28
C HIS A 163 -6.91 -3.48 6.22
N CYS A 164 -6.36 -4.65 6.50
CA CYS A 164 -6.89 -5.63 7.45
C CYS A 164 -5.73 -6.37 8.12
N PRO A 165 -5.97 -6.99 9.29
CA PRO A 165 -4.93 -7.66 10.07
C PRO A 165 -4.24 -8.80 9.32
N GLU A 166 -4.98 -9.56 8.51
CA GLU A 166 -4.42 -10.65 7.72
C GLU A 166 -4.55 -10.35 6.22
N GLN A 167 -3.46 -10.57 5.48
CA GLN A 167 -3.40 -10.41 4.04
C GLN A 167 -2.66 -11.61 3.40
N ILE A 168 -3.02 -11.95 2.17
CA ILE A 168 -2.42 -13.07 1.44
C ILE A 168 -1.62 -12.52 0.27
N PHE A 169 -0.33 -12.81 0.25
CA PHE A 169 0.60 -12.40 -0.79
C PHE A 169 0.88 -13.57 -1.71
N HIS A 170 0.62 -13.40 -3.00
CA HIS A 170 0.91 -14.38 -4.04
C HIS A 170 2.27 -14.07 -4.64
N VAL A 171 3.07 -15.12 -4.77
CA VAL A 171 4.48 -15.05 -5.17
C VAL A 171 4.67 -15.80 -6.47
N ASN A 172 5.32 -15.18 -7.44
CA ASN A 172 5.65 -15.79 -8.73
C ASN A 172 6.92 -16.67 -8.64
N ASP A 173 7.29 -17.32 -9.73
CA ASP A 173 8.44 -18.23 -9.80
C ASP A 173 9.79 -17.52 -9.57
N GLU A 174 9.85 -16.19 -9.75
CA GLU A 174 11.02 -15.37 -9.46
C GLU A 174 11.13 -14.96 -7.98
N GLY A 175 10.17 -15.34 -7.14
CA GLY A 175 10.08 -14.94 -5.74
C GLY A 175 9.50 -13.53 -5.54
N LEU A 176 8.98 -12.89 -6.58
CA LEU A 176 8.40 -11.55 -6.48
C LEU A 176 6.91 -11.61 -6.14
N ILE A 177 6.45 -10.68 -5.32
CA ILE A 177 5.02 -10.53 -5.02
C ILE A 177 4.32 -10.00 -6.26
N CYS A 178 3.36 -10.79 -6.79
CA CYS A 178 2.60 -10.42 -7.99
C CYS A 178 1.12 -10.11 -7.71
N ARG A 179 0.59 -10.46 -6.52
CA ARG A 179 -0.77 -10.16 -6.10
C ARG A 179 -0.87 -10.13 -4.58
N VAL A 180 -1.76 -9.28 -4.05
CA VAL A 180 -2.13 -9.25 -2.64
C VAL A 180 -3.65 -9.29 -2.50
N ASP A 181 -4.15 -10.22 -1.70
CA ASP A 181 -5.56 -10.35 -1.38
C ASP A 181 -5.82 -9.77 0.01
N TYR A 182 -6.78 -8.85 0.09
CA TYR A 182 -7.21 -8.21 1.34
C TYR A 182 -8.65 -7.72 1.26
N SER A 183 -9.14 -7.18 2.37
CA SER A 183 -10.32 -6.31 2.43
C SER A 183 -9.93 -5.02 3.12
N ALA A 184 -10.59 -3.91 2.78
CA ALA A 184 -10.35 -2.62 3.43
C ALA A 184 -11.64 -2.10 4.08
N PRO A 185 -11.95 -2.46 5.36
CA PRO A 185 -13.18 -2.07 6.03
C PRO A 185 -13.45 -0.56 5.98
N VAL A 186 -12.43 0.26 6.14
CA VAL A 186 -12.51 1.73 6.04
C VAL A 186 -12.99 2.23 4.67
N ALA A 187 -12.86 1.42 3.62
CA ALA A 187 -13.33 1.71 2.26
C ALA A 187 -14.61 0.94 1.88
N GLY A 188 -15.25 0.26 2.84
CA GLY A 188 -16.46 -0.52 2.64
C GLY A 188 -16.27 -2.03 2.62
N GLY A 189 -15.06 -2.54 2.88
CA GLY A 189 -14.77 -3.94 3.15
C GLY A 189 -14.85 -4.90 1.95
N ALA A 190 -14.93 -4.39 0.72
CA ALA A 190 -15.00 -5.24 -0.46
C ALA A 190 -13.73 -6.11 -0.60
N PRO A 191 -13.86 -7.44 -0.83
CA PRO A 191 -12.73 -8.28 -1.14
C PRO A 191 -11.99 -7.77 -2.37
N THR A 192 -10.67 -7.65 -2.25
CA THR A 192 -9.78 -7.05 -3.25
C THR A 192 -8.70 -8.04 -3.67
N ALA A 193 -8.43 -8.12 -4.96
CA ALA A 193 -7.24 -8.70 -5.55
C ALA A 193 -6.40 -7.54 -6.11
N HIS A 194 -5.23 -7.31 -5.55
CA HIS A 194 -4.34 -6.22 -5.92
C HIS A 194 -3.15 -6.79 -6.66
N TYR A 195 -3.10 -6.61 -7.97
CA TYR A 195 -2.03 -7.08 -8.84
C TYR A 195 -0.84 -6.13 -8.83
N LEU A 196 0.35 -6.71 -8.87
CA LEU A 196 1.65 -6.04 -8.84
C LEU A 196 2.44 -6.49 -10.06
N ASP A 197 2.61 -5.61 -11.01
CA ASP A 197 3.24 -5.90 -12.30
C ASP A 197 4.40 -4.94 -12.56
N ASP A 198 5.14 -5.22 -13.64
CA ASP A 198 6.21 -4.35 -14.15
C ASP A 198 7.26 -4.04 -13.09
N HIS A 199 7.81 -5.12 -12.48
CA HIS A 199 8.85 -4.97 -11.47
C HIS A 199 10.13 -4.43 -12.12
N LYS A 200 10.67 -3.36 -11.52
CA LYS A 200 11.94 -2.74 -11.93
C LYS A 200 12.93 -2.74 -10.78
N ASP A 201 14.20 -2.78 -11.13
CA ASP A 201 15.30 -2.68 -10.17
C ASP A 201 15.68 -1.20 -9.98
N PHE A 202 15.63 -0.76 -8.73
CA PHE A 202 16.06 0.57 -8.30
C PHE A 202 17.23 0.41 -7.32
N SER A 203 18.44 0.45 -7.83
CA SER A 203 19.67 0.31 -7.03
C SER A 203 19.74 -1.01 -6.24
N GLY A 204 19.26 -2.11 -6.85
CA GLY A 204 19.26 -3.45 -6.28
C GLY A 204 18.05 -3.76 -5.37
N ILE A 205 17.03 -2.90 -5.35
CA ILE A 205 15.73 -3.18 -4.73
C ILE A 205 14.68 -3.25 -5.85
N LYS A 206 13.97 -4.37 -5.94
CA LYS A 206 12.93 -4.57 -6.96
C LYS A 206 11.57 -4.15 -6.42
N MET A 207 10.89 -3.27 -7.16
CA MET A 207 9.54 -2.77 -6.85
C MET A 207 8.62 -2.89 -8.06
N ALA A 208 7.36 -3.28 -7.82
CA ALA A 208 6.33 -3.24 -8.85
C ALA A 208 5.98 -1.78 -9.17
N THR A 209 6.07 -1.39 -10.43
CA THR A 209 5.78 -0.03 -10.89
C THR A 209 4.36 0.14 -11.41
N ARG A 210 3.65 -0.95 -11.67
CA ARG A 210 2.24 -0.94 -12.05
C ARG A 210 1.42 -1.77 -11.07
N ARG A 211 0.42 -1.14 -10.44
CA ARG A 211 -0.43 -1.79 -9.45
C ARG A 211 -1.90 -1.55 -9.78
N ARG A 212 -2.72 -2.61 -9.67
CA ARG A 212 -4.17 -2.55 -9.99
C ARG A 212 -4.97 -3.30 -8.94
N ALA A 213 -5.75 -2.58 -8.15
CA ALA A 213 -6.67 -3.16 -7.17
C ALA A 213 -8.03 -3.37 -7.82
N LEU A 214 -8.46 -4.63 -7.88
CA LEU A 214 -9.67 -5.09 -8.51
C LEU A 214 -10.58 -5.74 -7.47
N ARG A 215 -11.87 -5.80 -7.73
CA ARG A 215 -12.80 -6.57 -6.91
C ARG A 215 -12.51 -8.06 -7.07
N ARG A 216 -12.49 -8.78 -5.95
CA ARG A 216 -12.28 -10.24 -5.92
C ARG A 216 -13.60 -10.95 -5.64
N LYS A 217 -13.90 -12.00 -6.40
CA LYS A 217 -15.04 -12.88 -6.18
C LYS A 217 -14.77 -13.88 -5.06
N ALA A 218 -15.82 -14.59 -4.63
CA ALA A 218 -15.72 -15.62 -3.60
C ALA A 218 -14.82 -16.81 -4.00
N ASP A 219 -14.75 -17.12 -5.30
CA ASP A 219 -13.87 -18.16 -5.85
C ASP A 219 -12.39 -17.72 -5.95
N GLY A 220 -12.07 -16.48 -5.53
CA GLY A 220 -10.73 -15.92 -5.59
C GLY A 220 -10.39 -15.22 -6.89
N THR A 221 -11.18 -15.33 -7.96
CA THR A 221 -10.91 -14.67 -9.24
C THR A 221 -11.20 -13.17 -9.17
N ALA A 222 -10.45 -12.38 -9.94
CA ALA A 222 -10.66 -10.94 -10.03
C ALA A 222 -11.74 -10.58 -11.05
N ILE A 223 -12.42 -9.45 -10.82
CA ILE A 223 -13.29 -8.79 -11.79
C ILE A 223 -12.46 -7.65 -12.39
N PRO A 224 -12.12 -7.71 -13.70
CA PRO A 224 -11.12 -6.82 -14.29
C PRO A 224 -11.57 -5.35 -14.39
N ASP A 225 -12.88 -5.09 -14.40
CA ASP A 225 -13.44 -3.75 -14.56
C ASP A 225 -14.66 -3.54 -13.64
N PRO A 226 -14.80 -2.37 -13.00
CA PRO A 226 -13.87 -1.25 -13.00
C PRO A 226 -12.64 -1.47 -12.10
N VAL A 227 -11.51 -0.84 -12.46
CA VAL A 227 -10.33 -0.75 -11.59
C VAL A 227 -10.62 0.18 -10.44
N PHE A 228 -10.54 -0.32 -9.20
CA PHE A 228 -10.79 0.51 -8.02
C PHE A 228 -9.66 1.48 -7.73
N VAL A 229 -8.42 0.98 -7.72
CA VAL A 229 -7.21 1.78 -7.55
C VAL A 229 -6.19 1.35 -8.58
N ALA A 230 -5.68 2.30 -9.32
CA ALA A 230 -4.56 2.15 -10.23
C ALA A 230 -3.40 3.00 -9.72
N ILE A 231 -2.21 2.42 -9.62
CA ILE A 231 -0.99 3.12 -9.25
C ILE A 231 0.04 2.85 -10.35
N ASP A 232 0.55 3.92 -10.93
CA ASP A 232 1.64 3.90 -11.90
C ASP A 232 2.80 4.71 -11.33
N ILE A 233 3.91 4.04 -11.06
CA ILE A 233 5.11 4.61 -10.46
C ILE A 233 6.10 4.92 -11.57
N ALA A 234 6.45 6.18 -11.72
CA ALA A 234 7.40 6.66 -12.71
C ALA A 234 8.85 6.47 -12.24
N GLU A 235 9.12 6.76 -10.97
CA GLU A 235 10.46 6.69 -10.39
C GLU A 235 10.39 6.34 -8.90
N ILE A 236 11.41 5.61 -8.42
CA ILE A 236 11.66 5.37 -6.99
C ILE A 236 13.13 5.63 -6.70
N ARG A 237 13.41 6.28 -5.58
CA ARG A 237 14.75 6.52 -5.03
C ARG A 237 14.77 6.10 -3.57
N PHE A 238 15.85 5.41 -3.19
CA PHE A 238 16.12 4.99 -1.81
C PHE A 238 17.29 5.80 -1.25
N SER A 239 17.14 6.36 -0.04
CA SER A 239 18.18 7.13 0.64
C SER A 239 18.28 6.76 2.14
#